data_65f23a7a524b8e146fdb4ba83c87072b
#
_entry.id   65f23a7a524b8e146fdb4ba83c87072b
#
_cell.length_a   1.000
_cell.length_b   1.000
_cell.length_c   1.000
_cell.angle_alpha   90.00
_cell.angle_beta   90.00
_cell.angle_gamma   90.00
#
_symmetry.space_group_name_H-M   'P 1'
#
loop_
_entity.id
_entity.type
_entity.pdbx_description
1 polymer ?
#
loop_
_entity_poly.entity_id
_entity_poly.type
_entity_poly.pdbx_seq_one_letter_code
_entity_poly.pdbx_strand_id
1 'polypeptide(L)'
;MTLPVPLQFKGAPGSPYTRKMLALLRYRRIPYKLLIGDQSTAENLPEAKVGLLPTFYLPNGDGKLEAVVDSTPLIRRFEQDFSGRETIPADPVLTFINYLLEDYGDEWLTKAMFHYRWYYDADIQKAGKILPRWRGLNESSQQLDKMQAYVAERQITRLYVVGSNDITAPVIEDSYVRFLEIFDKIIEKQTFMFGNRPSSADFAIYAQLTQLAKFDPTPAKICLDKAPRVYAWTDVVDDLSGNPADADGFIGRDELGDVLSDMLTEVGRTYVPALLANAQAMMKGEDQMETTIDGRQWVQPTFPYQGKCLQWIRAMFNELSEGDQGFVRALLNGTGCEPLVSSS
;
A
#
# COMPACT_ATOMS: atom_id res chain seq x y z
N MET A 1 0.90 -23.87 13.74
CA MET A 1 1.19 -24.82 12.62
C MET A 1 2.14 -24.09 11.71
N THR A 2 3.35 -24.62 11.49
CA THR A 2 4.34 -23.95 10.62
C THR A 2 3.84 -23.97 9.17
N LEU A 3 3.87 -22.81 8.51
CA LEU A 3 3.47 -22.73 7.11
C LEU A 3 4.42 -23.53 6.20
N PRO A 4 3.89 -24.23 5.18
CA PRO A 4 4.73 -24.93 4.22
C PRO A 4 5.49 -23.93 3.34
N VAL A 5 6.77 -24.22 3.10
CA VAL A 5 7.60 -23.47 2.16
C VAL A 5 7.98 -24.36 0.97
N PRO A 6 8.08 -23.81 -0.26
CA PRO A 6 7.87 -22.40 -0.61
C PRO A 6 6.39 -21.98 -0.49
N LEU A 7 6.14 -20.76 -0.05
CA LEU A 7 4.79 -20.16 -0.06
C LEU A 7 4.33 -20.00 -1.50
N GLN A 8 3.16 -20.55 -1.84
CA GLN A 8 2.60 -20.38 -3.18
C GLN A 8 1.62 -19.22 -3.20
N PHE A 9 1.73 -18.35 -4.19
CA PHE A 9 0.75 -17.28 -4.39
C PHE A 9 0.63 -16.85 -5.85
N LYS A 10 -0.59 -16.47 -6.22
CA LYS A 10 -0.91 -15.86 -7.51
C LYS A 10 -0.67 -14.37 -7.45
N GLY A 11 0.01 -13.82 -8.45
CA GLY A 11 0.32 -12.40 -8.52
C GLY A 11 0.57 -11.92 -9.95
N ALA A 12 0.80 -10.61 -10.07
CA ALA A 12 1.18 -9.99 -11.34
C ALA A 12 2.10 -8.78 -11.09
N PRO A 13 3.11 -8.53 -11.94
CA PRO A 13 4.03 -7.39 -11.79
C PRO A 13 3.35 -6.01 -11.79
N GLY A 14 2.17 -5.89 -12.41
CA GLY A 14 1.37 -4.68 -12.45
C GLY A 14 0.50 -4.43 -11.21
N SER A 15 0.50 -5.36 -10.25
CA SER A 15 -0.18 -5.18 -8.96
C SER A 15 0.81 -4.66 -7.92
N PRO A 16 0.60 -3.47 -7.34
CA PRO A 16 1.45 -2.96 -6.28
C PRO A 16 1.50 -3.92 -5.08
N TYR A 17 0.39 -4.48 -4.67
CA TYR A 17 0.35 -5.42 -3.54
C TYR A 17 1.11 -6.73 -3.82
N THR A 18 1.16 -7.18 -5.09
CA THR A 18 2.08 -8.27 -5.48
C THR A 18 3.53 -7.85 -5.29
N ARG A 19 3.89 -6.63 -5.69
CA ARG A 19 5.24 -6.08 -5.49
C ARG A 19 5.59 -5.93 -4.01
N LYS A 20 4.65 -5.44 -3.19
CA LYS A 20 4.77 -5.38 -1.72
C LYS A 20 5.21 -6.72 -1.15
N MET A 21 4.43 -7.76 -1.42
CA MET A 21 4.70 -9.08 -0.87
C MET A 21 5.97 -9.72 -1.43
N LEU A 22 6.31 -9.52 -2.71
CA LEU A 22 7.56 -10.02 -3.29
C LEU A 22 8.79 -9.42 -2.61
N ALA A 23 8.84 -8.09 -2.43
CA ALA A 23 9.95 -7.43 -1.79
C ALA A 23 10.09 -7.83 -0.32
N LEU A 24 8.98 -7.92 0.41
CA LEU A 24 8.94 -8.37 1.79
C LEU A 24 9.44 -9.83 1.92
N LEU A 25 8.96 -10.74 1.09
CA LEU A 25 9.40 -12.15 1.12
C LEU A 25 10.89 -12.29 0.78
N ARG A 26 11.41 -11.50 -0.17
CA ARG A 26 12.84 -11.44 -0.49
C ARG A 26 13.63 -10.93 0.71
N TYR A 27 13.26 -9.78 1.28
CA TYR A 27 13.92 -9.24 2.46
C TYR A 27 13.93 -10.24 3.62
N ARG A 28 12.80 -10.87 3.93
CA ARG A 28 12.66 -11.86 5.00
C ARG A 28 13.28 -13.22 4.66
N ARG A 29 13.75 -13.41 3.41
CA ARG A 29 14.29 -14.68 2.89
C ARG A 29 13.32 -15.85 3.07
N ILE A 30 12.02 -15.59 2.95
CA ILE A 30 10.98 -16.61 2.98
C ILE A 30 10.86 -17.20 1.56
N PRO A 31 11.10 -18.50 1.37
CA PRO A 31 10.98 -19.14 0.05
C PRO A 31 9.56 -19.04 -0.50
N TYR A 32 9.43 -18.68 -1.77
CA TYR A 32 8.13 -18.53 -2.42
C TYR A 32 8.11 -19.07 -3.85
N LYS A 33 6.89 -19.36 -4.33
CA LYS A 33 6.58 -19.68 -5.73
C LYS A 33 5.50 -18.72 -6.22
N LEU A 34 5.88 -17.82 -7.14
CA LEU A 34 4.94 -16.90 -7.78
C LEU A 34 4.27 -17.61 -8.96
N LEU A 35 2.94 -17.61 -8.96
CA LEU A 35 2.09 -18.12 -10.04
C LEU A 35 1.57 -16.95 -10.88
N ILE A 36 1.85 -16.95 -12.18
CA ILE A 36 1.45 -15.88 -13.11
C ILE A 36 0.42 -16.45 -14.10
N GLY A 37 -0.54 -15.60 -14.50
CA GLY A 37 -1.57 -15.98 -15.47
C GLY A 37 -2.45 -17.11 -14.93
N ASP A 38 -2.58 -18.19 -15.72
CA ASP A 38 -3.46 -19.32 -15.42
C ASP A 38 -2.79 -20.45 -14.63
N GLN A 39 -1.57 -20.26 -14.16
CA GLN A 39 -0.84 -21.31 -13.43
C GLN A 39 -1.58 -21.80 -12.18
N SER A 40 -2.30 -20.92 -11.47
CA SER A 40 -3.11 -21.33 -10.31
C SER A 40 -4.28 -22.24 -10.68
N THR A 41 -4.89 -22.02 -11.84
CA THR A 41 -5.95 -22.89 -12.38
C THR A 41 -5.37 -24.23 -12.85
N ALA A 42 -4.22 -24.21 -13.52
CA ALA A 42 -3.52 -25.42 -13.96
C ALA A 42 -3.11 -26.31 -12.78
N GLU A 43 -2.85 -25.74 -11.59
CA GLU A 43 -2.53 -26.47 -10.36
C GLU A 43 -3.77 -26.84 -9.52
N ASN A 44 -4.99 -26.60 -10.00
CA ASN A 44 -6.25 -26.84 -9.28
C ASN A 44 -6.30 -26.20 -7.89
N LEU A 45 -5.74 -24.98 -7.75
CA LEU A 45 -5.73 -24.25 -6.49
C LEU A 45 -7.10 -23.60 -6.21
N PRO A 46 -7.50 -23.44 -4.94
CA PRO A 46 -8.79 -22.87 -4.60
C PRO A 46 -8.93 -21.44 -5.09
N GLU A 47 -10.15 -21.06 -5.46
CA GLU A 47 -10.44 -19.67 -5.84
C GLU A 47 -10.67 -18.79 -4.61
N ALA A 48 -10.17 -17.56 -4.67
CA ALA A 48 -10.45 -16.56 -3.64
C ALA A 48 -11.89 -16.04 -3.76
N LYS A 49 -12.55 -15.78 -2.63
CA LYS A 49 -13.89 -15.17 -2.59
C LYS A 49 -13.94 -13.81 -3.29
N VAL A 50 -12.83 -13.08 -3.27
CA VAL A 50 -12.64 -11.81 -3.96
C VAL A 50 -11.37 -11.92 -4.81
N GLY A 51 -11.46 -11.65 -6.10
CA GLY A 51 -10.37 -11.78 -7.06
C GLY A 51 -9.32 -10.67 -6.93
N LEU A 52 -8.62 -10.63 -5.79
CA LEU A 52 -7.53 -9.68 -5.51
C LEU A 52 -6.16 -10.32 -5.70
N LEU A 53 -5.16 -9.50 -5.97
CA LEU A 53 -3.76 -9.91 -6.06
C LEU A 53 -2.93 -9.16 -5.01
N PRO A 54 -2.01 -9.88 -4.33
CA PRO A 54 -1.73 -11.29 -4.45
C PRO A 54 -2.77 -12.18 -3.76
N THR A 55 -2.93 -13.42 -4.23
CA THR A 55 -3.71 -14.46 -3.56
C THR A 55 -2.75 -15.55 -3.11
N PHE A 56 -2.60 -15.74 -1.80
CA PHE A 56 -1.79 -16.79 -1.20
C PHE A 56 -2.61 -18.07 -1.00
N TYR A 57 -1.97 -19.22 -1.10
CA TYR A 57 -2.57 -20.53 -0.89
C TYR A 57 -1.99 -21.13 0.38
N LEU A 58 -2.74 -21.05 1.47
CA LEU A 58 -2.26 -21.40 2.80
C LEU A 58 -3.17 -22.44 3.46
N PRO A 59 -2.63 -23.34 4.30
CA PRO A 59 -3.46 -24.25 5.05
C PRO A 59 -4.29 -23.49 6.10
N ASN A 60 -5.57 -23.85 6.21
CA ASN A 60 -6.45 -23.42 7.29
C ASN A 60 -6.28 -24.28 8.53
N GLY A 61 -7.11 -24.06 9.57
CA GLY A 61 -7.06 -24.80 10.82
C GLY A 61 -7.24 -26.32 10.69
N ASP A 62 -7.92 -26.77 9.64
CA ASP A 62 -8.14 -28.20 9.33
C ASP A 62 -7.06 -28.77 8.40
N GLY A 63 -6.04 -28.00 8.06
CA GLY A 63 -4.98 -28.37 7.14
C GLY A 63 -5.38 -28.35 5.66
N LYS A 64 -6.58 -27.90 5.32
CA LYS A 64 -7.02 -27.72 3.93
C LYS A 64 -6.46 -26.42 3.36
N LEU A 65 -6.03 -26.48 2.10
CA LEU A 65 -5.54 -25.31 1.38
C LEU A 65 -6.70 -24.35 1.09
N GLU A 66 -6.53 -23.08 1.42
CA GLU A 66 -7.47 -22.02 1.10
C GLU A 66 -6.76 -20.82 0.45
N ALA A 67 -7.53 -20.06 -0.36
CA ALA A 67 -7.06 -18.84 -0.99
C ALA A 67 -7.24 -17.66 -0.03
N VAL A 68 -6.13 -17.03 0.37
CA VAL A 68 -6.08 -15.91 1.30
C VAL A 68 -5.60 -14.67 0.56
N VAL A 69 -6.32 -13.57 0.72
CA VAL A 69 -6.00 -12.26 0.14
C VAL A 69 -5.78 -11.25 1.28
N ASP A 70 -5.35 -10.03 0.92
CA ASP A 70 -5.03 -8.93 1.80
C ASP A 70 -3.61 -9.02 2.41
N SER A 71 -2.76 -8.07 1.96
CA SER A 71 -1.33 -8.09 2.30
C SER A 71 -1.05 -7.77 3.77
N THR A 72 -1.82 -6.87 4.37
CA THR A 72 -1.57 -6.39 5.74
C THR A 72 -1.75 -7.48 6.80
N PRO A 73 -2.89 -8.22 6.86
CA PRO A 73 -3.00 -9.36 7.77
C PRO A 73 -2.05 -10.50 7.43
N LEU A 74 -1.70 -10.71 6.14
CA LEU A 74 -0.70 -11.71 5.74
C LEU A 74 0.69 -11.38 6.27
N ILE A 75 1.12 -10.11 6.24
CA ILE A 75 2.40 -9.69 6.82
C ILE A 75 2.44 -10.03 8.31
N ARG A 76 1.39 -9.70 9.07
CA ARG A 76 1.29 -10.03 10.51
C ARG A 76 1.35 -11.52 10.77
N ARG A 77 0.68 -12.32 9.95
CA ARG A 77 0.78 -13.78 10.03
C ARG A 77 2.21 -14.25 9.76
N PHE A 78 2.90 -13.70 8.76
CA PHE A 78 4.26 -14.10 8.44
C PHE A 78 5.27 -13.63 9.51
N GLU A 79 5.01 -12.51 10.21
CA GLU A 79 5.80 -12.11 11.39
C GLU A 79 5.72 -13.16 12.51
N GLN A 80 4.56 -13.81 12.70
CA GLN A 80 4.36 -14.85 13.71
C GLN A 80 4.90 -16.23 13.28
N ASP A 81 4.75 -16.58 11.99
CA ASP A 81 5.08 -17.90 11.47
C ASP A 81 6.57 -18.05 11.10
N PHE A 82 7.28 -16.95 10.84
CA PHE A 82 8.69 -16.93 10.44
C PHE A 82 9.47 -15.96 11.34
N SER A 83 10.55 -16.43 11.94
CA SER A 83 11.46 -15.62 12.76
C SER A 83 12.60 -15.00 11.94
N GLY A 84 13.10 -13.88 12.44
CA GLY A 84 14.22 -13.15 11.88
C GLY A 84 13.84 -12.18 10.76
N ARG A 85 14.58 -11.09 10.69
CA ARG A 85 14.38 -10.02 9.69
C ARG A 85 12.96 -9.44 9.74
N GLU A 86 12.40 -9.28 10.94
CA GLU A 86 11.06 -8.72 11.19
C GLU A 86 10.94 -7.33 10.57
N THR A 87 9.74 -7.04 10.04
CA THR A 87 9.40 -5.78 9.36
C THR A 87 8.44 -4.91 10.18
N ILE A 88 8.01 -5.42 11.32
CA ILE A 88 7.20 -4.69 12.28
C ILE A 88 8.09 -4.38 13.49
N PRO A 89 8.28 -3.08 13.84
CA PRO A 89 9.04 -2.71 15.03
C PRO A 89 8.45 -3.33 16.30
N ALA A 90 9.30 -3.69 17.25
CA ALA A 90 8.84 -4.28 18.52
C ALA A 90 8.26 -3.25 19.51
N ASP A 91 8.62 -1.98 19.39
CA ASP A 91 8.07 -0.92 20.22
C ASP A 91 6.60 -0.66 19.86
N PRO A 92 5.64 -0.67 20.81
CA PRO A 92 4.21 -0.55 20.51
C PRO A 92 3.82 0.76 19.80
N VAL A 93 4.50 1.88 20.13
CA VAL A 93 4.25 3.17 19.49
C VAL A 93 4.73 3.15 18.03
N LEU A 94 5.95 2.64 17.80
CA LEU A 94 6.47 2.47 16.43
C LEU A 94 5.59 1.50 15.63
N THR A 95 5.12 0.42 16.25
CA THR A 95 4.20 -0.55 15.62
C THR A 95 2.91 0.14 15.15
N PHE A 96 2.32 0.98 15.99
CA PHE A 96 1.11 1.73 15.64
C PHE A 96 1.36 2.73 14.49
N ILE A 97 2.43 3.51 14.56
CA ILE A 97 2.76 4.50 13.51
C ILE A 97 3.14 3.78 12.20
N ASN A 98 3.88 2.67 12.28
CA ASN A 98 4.16 1.82 11.11
C ASN A 98 2.87 1.32 10.46
N TYR A 99 1.90 0.87 11.26
CA TYR A 99 0.59 0.44 10.74
C TYR A 99 -0.15 1.58 10.02
N LEU A 100 -0.20 2.76 10.63
CA LEU A 100 -0.85 3.93 10.04
C LEU A 100 -0.21 4.31 8.70
N LEU A 101 1.13 4.27 8.61
CA LEU A 101 1.85 4.60 7.38
C LEU A 101 1.78 3.47 6.32
N GLU A 102 1.71 2.21 6.74
CA GLU A 102 1.42 1.08 5.85
C GLU A 102 0.04 1.25 5.22
N ASP A 103 -0.97 1.54 6.04
CA ASP A 103 -2.35 1.73 5.60
C ASP A 103 -2.50 2.96 4.68
N TYR A 104 -1.81 4.08 4.99
CA TYR A 104 -1.72 5.24 4.10
C TYR A 104 -1.10 4.88 2.74
N GLY A 105 -0.02 4.10 2.74
CA GLY A 105 0.61 3.62 1.51
C GLY A 105 -0.33 2.76 0.67
N ASP A 106 -1.02 1.84 1.32
CA ASP A 106 -1.94 0.92 0.65
C ASP A 106 -3.23 1.59 0.17
N GLU A 107 -3.79 2.56 0.91
CA GLU A 107 -5.13 3.10 0.66
C GLU A 107 -5.14 4.51 0.08
N TRP A 108 -4.16 5.37 0.42
CA TRP A 108 -4.10 6.72 -0.14
C TRP A 108 -3.20 6.79 -1.38
N LEU A 109 -1.97 6.26 -1.33
CA LEU A 109 -1.08 6.28 -2.50
C LEU A 109 -1.61 5.42 -3.66
N THR A 110 -2.41 4.41 -3.38
CA THR A 110 -3.10 3.64 -4.43
C THR A 110 -4.08 4.50 -5.23
N LYS A 111 -4.65 5.58 -4.62
CA LYS A 111 -5.49 6.53 -5.36
C LYS A 111 -4.69 7.25 -6.44
N ALA A 112 -3.51 7.75 -6.08
CA ALA A 112 -2.60 8.37 -7.03
C ALA A 112 -2.14 7.37 -8.11
N MET A 113 -1.75 6.16 -7.71
CA MET A 113 -1.30 5.13 -8.65
C MET A 113 -2.38 4.77 -9.68
N PHE A 114 -3.61 4.54 -9.23
CA PHE A 114 -4.70 4.17 -10.12
C PHE A 114 -5.18 5.34 -10.97
N HIS A 115 -5.22 6.55 -10.38
CA HIS A 115 -5.52 7.80 -11.08
C HIS A 115 -4.56 8.00 -12.25
N TYR A 116 -3.26 8.15 -12.00
CA TYR A 116 -2.30 8.41 -13.08
C TYR A 116 -2.34 7.33 -14.16
N ARG A 117 -2.43 6.08 -13.81
CA ARG A 117 -2.45 4.96 -14.77
C ARG A 117 -3.63 4.98 -15.73
N TRP A 118 -4.79 5.45 -15.28
CA TRP A 118 -6.05 5.30 -16.04
C TRP A 118 -6.74 6.63 -16.37
N TYR A 119 -6.12 7.76 -16.01
CA TYR A 119 -6.64 9.10 -16.30
C TYR A 119 -5.91 9.76 -17.48
N TYR A 120 -4.60 9.50 -17.64
CA TYR A 120 -3.77 10.09 -18.68
C TYR A 120 -3.52 9.14 -19.85
N ASP A 121 -3.66 9.65 -21.10
CA ASP A 121 -3.54 8.84 -22.32
C ASP A 121 -2.21 8.08 -22.43
N ALA A 122 -1.09 8.71 -22.11
CA ALA A 122 0.22 8.09 -22.19
C ALA A 122 0.34 6.86 -21.27
N ASP A 123 -0.23 6.97 -20.07
CA ASP A 123 -0.23 5.91 -19.06
C ASP A 123 -1.22 4.81 -19.42
N ILE A 124 -2.43 5.16 -19.88
CA ILE A 124 -3.43 4.22 -20.40
C ILE A 124 -2.84 3.37 -21.53
N GLN A 125 -2.18 4.01 -22.49
CA GLN A 125 -1.58 3.31 -23.64
C GLN A 125 -0.49 2.33 -23.20
N LYS A 126 0.38 2.72 -22.27
CA LYS A 126 1.43 1.85 -21.76
C LYS A 126 0.84 0.72 -20.94
N ALA A 127 -0.04 1.03 -19.97
CA ALA A 127 -0.64 0.04 -19.10
C ALA A 127 -1.47 -0.97 -19.91
N GLY A 128 -2.30 -0.52 -20.84
CA GLY A 128 -3.07 -1.38 -21.72
C GLY A 128 -2.20 -2.36 -22.50
N LYS A 129 -1.05 -1.92 -23.01
CA LYS A 129 -0.11 -2.80 -23.73
C LYS A 129 0.60 -3.81 -22.84
N ILE A 130 1.06 -3.39 -21.65
CA ILE A 130 1.98 -4.18 -20.85
C ILE A 130 1.26 -5.13 -19.87
N LEU A 131 0.16 -4.68 -19.22
CA LEU A 131 -0.51 -5.51 -18.21
C LEU A 131 -0.97 -6.88 -18.72
N PRO A 132 -1.58 -7.00 -19.93
CA PRO A 132 -1.89 -8.32 -20.49
C PRO A 132 -0.68 -9.19 -20.73
N ARG A 133 0.43 -8.57 -21.21
CA ARG A 133 1.69 -9.29 -21.51
C ARG A 133 2.33 -9.89 -20.26
N TRP A 134 2.20 -9.24 -19.12
CA TRP A 134 2.67 -9.81 -17.84
C TRP A 134 1.87 -11.03 -17.38
N ARG A 135 0.70 -11.27 -17.96
CA ARG A 135 -0.12 -12.45 -17.68
C ARG A 135 0.16 -13.60 -18.63
N GLY A 136 0.56 -13.30 -19.87
CA GLY A 136 0.78 -14.31 -20.90
C GLY A 136 1.78 -13.84 -21.95
N LEU A 137 3.09 -13.97 -21.66
CA LEU A 137 4.16 -13.61 -22.61
C LEU A 137 4.10 -14.38 -23.92
N ASN A 138 3.55 -15.60 -23.91
CA ASN A 138 3.49 -16.51 -25.05
C ASN A 138 2.17 -16.42 -25.83
N GLU A 139 1.28 -15.50 -25.45
CA GLU A 139 0.03 -15.28 -26.17
C GLU A 139 0.27 -14.62 -27.53
N SER A 140 -0.62 -14.87 -28.50
CA SER A 140 -0.53 -14.24 -29.81
C SER A 140 -0.75 -12.72 -29.71
N SER A 141 -0.08 -11.95 -30.60
CA SER A 141 -0.26 -10.49 -30.65
C SER A 141 -1.72 -10.11 -30.81
N GLN A 142 -2.50 -10.84 -31.61
CA GLN A 142 -3.93 -10.56 -31.80
C GLN A 142 -4.74 -10.74 -30.52
N GLN A 143 -4.44 -11.75 -29.69
CA GLN A 143 -5.09 -11.94 -28.38
C GLN A 143 -4.70 -10.83 -27.40
N LEU A 144 -3.40 -10.48 -27.34
CA LEU A 144 -2.90 -9.41 -26.48
C LEU A 144 -3.48 -8.05 -26.83
N ASP A 145 -3.66 -7.75 -28.11
CA ASP A 145 -4.27 -6.47 -28.56
C ASP A 145 -5.76 -6.39 -28.19
N LYS A 146 -6.50 -7.50 -28.29
CA LYS A 146 -7.88 -7.56 -27.77
C LYS A 146 -7.95 -7.36 -26.26
N MET A 147 -7.03 -7.98 -25.53
CA MET A 147 -6.94 -7.83 -24.07
C MET A 147 -6.55 -6.42 -23.67
N GLN A 148 -5.74 -5.71 -24.46
CA GLN A 148 -5.38 -4.31 -24.21
C GLN A 148 -6.62 -3.41 -24.12
N ALA A 149 -7.49 -3.44 -25.13
CA ALA A 149 -8.70 -2.63 -25.15
C ALA A 149 -9.63 -2.97 -23.96
N TYR A 150 -9.85 -4.26 -23.73
CA TYR A 150 -10.69 -4.74 -22.62
C TYR A 150 -10.14 -4.31 -21.25
N VAL A 151 -8.85 -4.45 -21.01
CA VAL A 151 -8.24 -4.07 -19.71
C VAL A 151 -8.34 -2.57 -19.51
N ALA A 152 -8.01 -1.76 -20.53
CA ALA A 152 -8.08 -0.30 -20.43
C ALA A 152 -9.52 0.17 -20.15
N GLU A 153 -10.50 -0.25 -20.93
CA GLU A 153 -11.90 0.11 -20.75
C GLU A 153 -12.41 -0.27 -19.35
N ARG A 154 -12.14 -1.52 -18.93
CA ARG A 154 -12.56 -2.00 -17.62
C ARG A 154 -12.00 -1.19 -16.48
N GLN A 155 -10.76 -0.73 -16.57
CA GLN A 155 -10.11 -0.01 -15.47
C GLN A 155 -10.45 1.49 -15.49
N ILE A 156 -10.57 2.10 -16.65
CA ILE A 156 -11.01 3.49 -16.78
C ILE A 156 -12.42 3.65 -16.16
N THR A 157 -13.33 2.74 -16.47
CA THR A 157 -14.69 2.77 -15.90
C THR A 157 -14.72 2.52 -14.39
N ARG A 158 -13.60 2.18 -13.77
CA ARG A 158 -13.45 1.94 -12.32
C ARG A 158 -12.66 3.01 -11.56
N LEU A 159 -12.32 4.13 -12.20
CA LEU A 159 -11.64 5.25 -11.53
C LEU A 159 -12.41 5.74 -10.28
N TYR A 160 -13.74 5.61 -10.29
CA TYR A 160 -14.58 5.93 -9.14
C TYR A 160 -14.24 5.14 -7.87
N VAL A 161 -13.70 3.92 -7.99
CA VAL A 161 -13.35 3.07 -6.83
C VAL A 161 -12.31 3.73 -5.93
N VAL A 162 -11.36 4.43 -6.56
CA VAL A 162 -10.33 5.19 -5.84
C VAL A 162 -10.71 6.66 -5.65
N GLY A 163 -11.91 7.06 -6.07
CA GLY A 163 -12.38 8.44 -5.98
C GLY A 163 -11.75 9.38 -7.02
N SER A 164 -11.17 8.84 -8.09
CA SER A 164 -10.59 9.65 -9.17
C SER A 164 -11.67 10.13 -10.13
N ASN A 165 -11.77 11.44 -10.29
CA ASN A 165 -12.63 12.17 -11.20
C ASN A 165 -12.09 13.60 -11.38
N ASP A 166 -12.70 14.41 -12.25
CA ASP A 166 -12.23 15.76 -12.56
C ASP A 166 -12.23 16.72 -11.35
N ILE A 167 -13.08 16.48 -10.34
CA ILE A 167 -13.14 17.28 -9.12
C ILE A 167 -11.96 16.95 -8.20
N THR A 168 -11.65 15.66 -8.06
CA THR A 168 -10.67 15.15 -7.10
C THR A 168 -9.26 15.04 -7.66
N ALA A 169 -9.11 15.02 -8.98
CA ALA A 169 -7.81 14.92 -9.65
C ALA A 169 -6.75 15.88 -9.09
N PRO A 170 -7.03 17.20 -8.92
CA PRO A 170 -6.03 18.13 -8.39
C PRO A 170 -5.58 17.81 -6.95
N VAL A 171 -6.47 17.25 -6.12
CA VAL A 171 -6.11 16.83 -4.75
C VAL A 171 -5.19 15.62 -4.78
N ILE A 172 -5.51 14.63 -5.62
CA ILE A 172 -4.71 13.41 -5.78
C ILE A 172 -3.30 13.76 -6.28
N GLU A 173 -3.20 14.59 -7.31
CA GLU A 173 -1.94 14.97 -7.94
C GLU A 173 -1.06 15.79 -7.01
N ASP A 174 -1.61 16.81 -6.36
CA ASP A 174 -0.87 17.64 -5.40
C ASP A 174 -0.41 16.82 -4.19
N SER A 175 -1.23 15.87 -3.71
CA SER A 175 -0.85 14.99 -2.61
C SER A 175 0.33 14.08 -2.98
N TYR A 176 0.37 13.59 -4.23
CA TYR A 176 1.50 12.80 -4.70
C TYR A 176 2.80 13.59 -4.74
N VAL A 177 2.75 14.83 -5.25
CA VAL A 177 3.93 15.71 -5.29
C VAL A 177 4.44 16.00 -3.87
N ARG A 178 3.56 16.37 -2.93
CA ARG A 178 3.95 16.61 -1.53
C ARG A 178 4.52 15.37 -0.87
N PHE A 179 3.88 14.21 -1.07
CA PHE A 179 4.41 12.93 -0.58
C PHE A 179 5.84 12.72 -1.08
N LEU A 180 6.12 12.90 -2.36
CA LEU A 180 7.46 12.73 -2.94
C LEU A 180 8.48 13.66 -2.27
N GLU A 181 8.14 14.94 -2.13
CA GLU A 181 9.03 15.95 -1.52
C GLU A 181 9.30 15.69 -0.03
N ILE A 182 8.30 15.18 0.71
CA ILE A 182 8.43 14.80 2.12
C ILE A 182 9.30 13.54 2.23
N PHE A 183 8.99 12.53 1.44
CA PHE A 183 9.70 11.25 1.50
C PHE A 183 11.16 11.38 1.05
N ASP A 184 11.45 12.23 0.05
CA ASP A 184 12.84 12.55 -0.35
C ASP A 184 13.67 13.09 0.80
N LYS A 185 13.09 13.98 1.64
CA LYS A 185 13.76 14.54 2.84
C LYS A 185 13.98 13.48 3.93
N ILE A 186 13.04 12.52 4.08
CA ILE A 186 13.20 11.43 5.06
C ILE A 186 14.37 10.55 4.64
N ILE A 187 14.38 10.09 3.39
CA ILE A 187 15.43 9.18 2.91
C ILE A 187 16.79 9.88 2.66
N GLU A 188 16.84 11.21 2.71
CA GLU A 188 18.11 11.95 2.78
C GLU A 188 18.82 11.74 4.11
N LYS A 189 18.08 11.54 5.20
CA LYS A 189 18.61 11.39 6.56
C LYS A 189 18.78 9.92 6.97
N GLN A 190 17.92 9.04 6.48
CA GLN A 190 17.90 7.62 6.81
C GLN A 190 17.36 6.78 5.66
N THR A 191 17.72 5.51 5.58
CA THR A 191 17.40 4.67 4.41
C THR A 191 15.92 4.34 4.30
N PHE A 192 15.19 4.20 5.41
CA PHE A 192 13.79 3.80 5.47
C PHE A 192 13.00 4.68 6.43
N MET A 193 11.67 4.57 6.43
CA MET A 193 10.76 5.39 7.25
C MET A 193 11.13 5.40 8.74
N PHE A 194 11.62 4.29 9.26
CA PHE A 194 11.92 4.12 10.68
C PHE A 194 13.42 3.85 10.94
N GLY A 195 14.32 4.37 10.10
CA GLY A 195 15.76 4.25 10.30
C GLY A 195 16.47 3.49 9.19
N ASN A 196 17.35 2.55 9.55
CA ASN A 196 18.19 1.80 8.61
C ASN A 196 17.67 0.37 8.35
N ARG A 197 16.50 0.04 8.88
CA ARG A 197 15.83 -1.25 8.69
C ARG A 197 14.46 -1.03 8.04
N PRO A 198 14.12 -1.78 6.96
CA PRO A 198 12.84 -1.63 6.31
C PRO A 198 11.70 -2.14 7.20
N SER A 199 10.63 -1.37 7.25
CA SER A 199 9.39 -1.71 7.92
C SER A 199 8.30 -2.14 6.92
N SER A 200 7.16 -2.63 7.39
CA SER A 200 6.02 -2.97 6.52
C SER A 200 5.47 -1.73 5.79
N ALA A 201 5.57 -0.53 6.40
CA ALA A 201 5.22 0.73 5.75
C ALA A 201 6.12 1.03 4.55
N ASP A 202 7.42 0.76 4.64
CA ASP A 202 8.33 0.94 3.51
C ASP A 202 7.95 0.03 2.34
N PHE A 203 7.57 -1.21 2.59
CA PHE A 203 7.12 -2.13 1.55
C PHE A 203 5.77 -1.72 0.94
N ALA A 204 4.85 -1.12 1.68
CA ALA A 204 3.61 -0.56 1.17
C ALA A 204 3.87 0.65 0.25
N ILE A 205 4.72 1.57 0.69
CA ILE A 205 5.14 2.74 -0.10
C ILE A 205 5.90 2.30 -1.36
N TYR A 206 6.91 1.42 -1.20
CA TYR A 206 7.65 0.84 -2.31
C TYR A 206 6.71 0.24 -3.36
N ALA A 207 5.72 -0.51 -2.92
CA ALA A 207 4.76 -1.17 -3.81
C ALA A 207 4.08 -0.20 -4.76
N GLN A 208 3.58 0.92 -4.25
CA GLN A 208 2.96 1.97 -5.06
C GLN A 208 3.99 2.66 -5.95
N LEU A 209 5.18 2.94 -5.44
CA LEU A 209 6.27 3.57 -6.18
C LEU A 209 6.79 2.70 -7.34
N THR A 210 6.71 1.37 -7.26
CA THR A 210 7.03 0.51 -8.43
C THR A 210 6.18 0.84 -9.64
N GLN A 211 4.99 1.35 -9.42
CA GLN A 211 4.07 1.77 -10.44
C GLN A 211 4.22 3.28 -10.71
N LEU A 212 4.10 4.11 -9.70
CA LEU A 212 4.15 5.58 -9.78
C LEU A 212 5.53 6.12 -10.22
N ALA A 213 6.63 5.58 -9.69
CA ALA A 213 7.96 6.08 -10.01
C ALA A 213 8.64 5.34 -11.18
N LYS A 214 8.16 4.14 -11.55
CA LYS A 214 8.86 3.32 -12.55
C LYS A 214 8.01 2.92 -13.74
N PHE A 215 6.76 2.53 -13.51
CA PHE A 215 5.96 1.95 -14.58
C PHE A 215 5.15 3.00 -15.35
N ASP A 216 4.36 3.83 -14.68
CA ASP A 216 3.45 4.78 -15.32
C ASP A 216 4.21 6.06 -15.71
N PRO A 217 4.25 6.46 -17.01
CA PRO A 217 5.18 7.49 -17.49
C PRO A 217 4.94 8.89 -16.91
N THR A 218 3.68 9.28 -16.71
CA THR A 218 3.36 10.61 -16.18
C THR A 218 3.86 10.79 -14.74
N PRO A 219 3.48 9.95 -13.75
CA PRO A 219 3.97 10.11 -12.39
C PRO A 219 5.45 9.76 -12.24
N ALA A 220 6.01 8.88 -13.09
CA ALA A 220 7.44 8.58 -13.08
C ALA A 220 8.28 9.80 -13.47
N LYS A 221 7.82 10.57 -14.45
CA LYS A 221 8.48 11.84 -14.80
C LYS A 221 8.42 12.83 -13.64
N ILE A 222 7.27 12.97 -12.99
CA ILE A 222 7.12 13.83 -11.81
C ILE A 222 8.09 13.41 -10.72
N CYS A 223 8.17 12.10 -10.40
CA CYS A 223 9.08 11.58 -9.40
C CYS A 223 10.55 11.87 -9.74
N LEU A 224 10.96 11.64 -10.98
CA LEU A 224 12.34 11.90 -11.43
C LEU A 224 12.70 13.39 -11.34
N ASP A 225 11.78 14.27 -11.70
CA ASP A 225 12.00 15.72 -11.71
C ASP A 225 12.01 16.34 -10.29
N LYS A 226 11.17 15.81 -9.37
CA LYS A 226 10.94 16.39 -8.05
C LYS A 226 11.69 15.71 -6.91
N ALA A 227 11.86 14.40 -7.01
CA ALA A 227 12.41 13.55 -5.96
C ALA A 227 13.27 12.41 -6.54
N PRO A 228 14.41 12.73 -7.19
CA PRO A 228 15.24 11.72 -7.85
C PRO A 228 15.78 10.67 -6.86
N ARG A 229 15.89 11.00 -5.56
CA ARG A 229 16.29 10.07 -4.51
C ARG A 229 15.20 9.02 -4.28
N VAL A 230 13.93 9.40 -4.27
CA VAL A 230 12.78 8.46 -4.18
C VAL A 230 12.75 7.55 -5.41
N TYR A 231 13.02 8.10 -6.59
CA TYR A 231 13.13 7.30 -7.81
C TYR A 231 14.21 6.22 -7.68
N ALA A 232 15.42 6.57 -7.21
CA ALA A 232 16.52 5.63 -6.99
C ALA A 232 16.23 4.64 -5.85
N TRP A 233 15.62 5.09 -4.74
CA TRP A 233 15.24 4.28 -3.60
C TRP A 233 14.31 3.12 -4.00
N THR A 234 13.41 3.36 -4.95
CA THR A 234 12.49 2.33 -5.45
C THR A 234 13.24 1.16 -6.09
N ASP A 235 14.38 1.38 -6.76
CA ASP A 235 15.21 0.31 -7.30
C ASP A 235 15.96 -0.45 -6.19
N VAL A 236 16.42 0.27 -5.17
CA VAL A 236 17.13 -0.34 -4.03
C VAL A 236 16.23 -1.30 -3.25
N VAL A 237 14.98 -0.92 -3.02
CA VAL A 237 14.03 -1.74 -2.22
C VAL A 237 13.50 -2.96 -2.99
N ASP A 238 13.68 -3.02 -4.29
CA ASP A 238 13.19 -4.18 -5.10
C ASP A 238 13.76 -5.50 -4.60
N ASP A 239 15.03 -5.53 -4.17
CA ASP A 239 15.64 -6.71 -3.58
C ASP A 239 16.60 -6.38 -2.43
N LEU A 240 16.09 -6.49 -1.22
CA LEU A 240 16.86 -6.34 0.01
C LEU A 240 17.28 -7.69 0.63
N SER A 241 17.24 -8.79 -0.13
CA SER A 241 17.57 -10.12 0.38
C SER A 241 19.02 -10.24 0.85
N GLY A 242 19.93 -9.47 0.24
CA GLY A 242 21.34 -9.39 0.58
C GLY A 242 21.67 -8.45 1.74
N ASN A 243 20.75 -7.56 2.12
CA ASN A 243 21.02 -6.56 3.17
C ASN A 243 21.09 -7.21 4.56
N PRO A 244 21.97 -6.71 5.45
CA PRO A 244 21.94 -7.09 6.86
C PRO A 244 20.60 -6.67 7.48
N ALA A 245 20.17 -7.40 8.52
CA ALA A 245 19.04 -7.04 9.34
C ALA A 245 19.55 -6.79 10.77
N ASP A 246 20.07 -5.59 10.99
CA ASP A 246 20.58 -5.20 12.28
C ASP A 246 19.45 -5.07 13.28
N ALA A 247 19.62 -5.63 14.48
CA ALA A 247 18.59 -5.63 15.52
C ALA A 247 18.20 -4.19 15.93
N ASP A 248 19.15 -3.27 15.92
CA ASP A 248 18.99 -1.87 16.31
C ASP A 248 18.73 -0.93 15.11
N GLY A 249 18.21 -1.47 14.00
CA GLY A 249 18.01 -0.70 12.76
C GLY A 249 16.80 0.23 12.77
N PHE A 250 15.88 0.12 13.74
CA PHE A 250 14.77 1.05 13.93
C PHE A 250 15.17 2.20 14.86
N ILE A 251 14.67 3.42 14.56
CA ILE A 251 14.85 4.61 15.44
C ILE A 251 14.11 4.43 16.77
N GLY A 252 14.51 5.22 17.77
CA GLY A 252 13.80 5.32 19.03
C GLY A 252 12.46 6.08 18.86
N ARG A 253 11.49 5.81 19.75
CA ARG A 253 10.20 6.52 19.71
C ARG A 253 10.33 8.04 19.85
N ASP A 254 11.33 8.50 20.57
CA ASP A 254 11.56 9.93 20.80
C ASP A 254 12.01 10.67 19.53
N GLU A 255 12.52 9.94 18.54
CA GLU A 255 12.95 10.50 17.25
C GLU A 255 11.80 10.61 16.23
N LEU A 256 10.65 9.96 16.48
CA LEU A 256 9.53 9.91 15.54
C LEU A 256 9.02 11.30 15.14
N GLY A 257 8.94 12.24 16.09
CA GLY A 257 8.50 13.61 15.83
C GLY A 257 9.42 14.34 14.85
N ASP A 258 10.72 14.23 15.02
CA ASP A 258 11.72 14.89 14.16
C ASP A 258 11.79 14.31 12.75
N VAL A 259 11.49 13.02 12.61
CA VAL A 259 11.56 12.30 11.34
C VAL A 259 10.25 12.33 10.57
N LEU A 260 9.11 12.10 11.24
CA LEU A 260 7.84 11.78 10.58
C LEU A 260 6.78 12.89 10.68
N SER A 261 7.03 14.02 11.33
CA SER A 261 6.04 15.09 11.52
C SER A 261 5.42 15.58 10.21
N ASP A 262 6.22 15.82 9.18
CA ASP A 262 5.73 16.27 7.87
C ASP A 262 4.89 15.16 7.19
N MET A 263 5.29 13.89 7.32
CA MET A 263 4.55 12.76 6.76
C MET A 263 3.22 12.56 7.48
N LEU A 264 3.20 12.62 8.80
CA LEU A 264 1.96 12.54 9.59
C LEU A 264 1.03 13.72 9.29
N THR A 265 1.58 14.91 9.04
CA THR A 265 0.80 16.07 8.61
C THR A 265 0.18 15.86 7.23
N GLU A 266 0.87 15.21 6.29
CA GLU A 266 0.30 14.87 4.98
C GLU A 266 -0.79 13.78 5.09
N VAL A 267 -0.60 12.79 5.97
CA VAL A 267 -1.63 11.80 6.30
C VAL A 267 -2.89 12.49 6.86
N GLY A 268 -2.71 13.40 7.83
CA GLY A 268 -3.80 14.17 8.43
C GLY A 268 -4.51 15.12 7.46
N ARG A 269 -3.77 15.68 6.51
CA ARG A 269 -4.31 16.58 5.48
C ARG A 269 -5.19 15.84 4.47
N THR A 270 -4.86 14.61 4.13
CA THR A 270 -5.43 13.89 2.99
C THR A 270 -6.21 12.65 3.37
N TYR A 271 -5.56 11.69 4.00
CA TYR A 271 -6.13 10.39 4.28
C TYR A 271 -7.17 10.41 5.40
N VAL A 272 -6.89 11.10 6.48
CA VAL A 272 -7.79 11.19 7.64
C VAL A 272 -9.17 11.74 7.27
N PRO A 273 -9.31 12.92 6.62
CA PRO A 273 -10.62 13.42 6.23
C PRO A 273 -11.38 12.47 5.28
N ALA A 274 -10.68 11.75 4.38
CA ALA A 274 -11.30 10.76 3.52
C ALA A 274 -11.86 9.58 4.33
N LEU A 275 -11.09 9.02 5.27
CA LEU A 275 -11.54 7.92 6.13
C LEU A 275 -12.76 8.30 6.97
N LEU A 276 -12.73 9.48 7.58
CA LEU A 276 -13.81 9.97 8.45
C LEU A 276 -15.10 10.22 7.67
N ALA A 277 -14.99 10.89 6.51
CA ALA A 277 -16.14 11.15 5.65
C ALA A 277 -16.76 9.85 5.11
N ASN A 278 -15.92 8.89 4.69
CA ASN A 278 -16.38 7.57 4.26
C ASN A 278 -17.13 6.82 5.38
N ALA A 279 -16.56 6.79 6.58
CA ALA A 279 -17.19 6.15 7.73
C ALA A 279 -18.52 6.82 8.09
N GLN A 280 -18.59 8.15 8.06
CA GLN A 280 -19.81 8.91 8.34
C GLN A 280 -20.91 8.65 7.30
N ALA A 281 -20.57 8.67 6.01
CA ALA A 281 -21.51 8.36 4.94
C ALA A 281 -22.08 6.93 5.05
N MET A 282 -21.19 5.96 5.32
CA MET A 282 -21.61 4.57 5.55
C MET A 282 -22.55 4.43 6.76
N MET A 283 -22.30 5.12 7.88
CA MET A 283 -23.19 5.10 9.05
C MET A 283 -24.58 5.67 8.73
N LYS A 284 -24.66 6.64 7.83
CA LYS A 284 -25.93 7.23 7.37
C LYS A 284 -26.62 6.40 6.27
N GLY A 285 -25.96 5.36 5.74
CA GLY A 285 -26.46 4.57 4.61
C GLY A 285 -26.39 5.32 3.27
N GLU A 286 -25.51 6.29 3.15
CA GLU A 286 -25.28 7.06 1.92
C GLU A 286 -24.36 6.26 0.98
N ASP A 287 -24.67 6.27 -0.31
CA ASP A 287 -23.85 5.59 -1.32
C ASP A 287 -22.63 6.41 -1.76
N GLN A 288 -22.59 7.69 -1.39
CA GLN A 288 -21.55 8.64 -1.75
C GLN A 288 -21.11 9.45 -0.52
N MET A 289 -19.83 9.67 -0.41
CA MET A 289 -19.27 10.61 0.55
C MET A 289 -18.87 11.92 -0.14
N GLU A 290 -19.10 13.03 0.55
CA GLU A 290 -18.64 14.36 0.18
C GLU A 290 -17.92 14.99 1.36
N THR A 291 -16.78 15.63 1.11
CA THR A 291 -16.00 16.31 2.13
C THR A 291 -15.07 17.35 1.49
N THR A 292 -14.28 18.02 2.33
CA THR A 292 -13.19 18.88 1.88
C THR A 292 -11.87 18.23 2.24
N ILE A 293 -10.99 18.06 1.26
CA ILE A 293 -9.62 17.58 1.44
C ILE A 293 -8.68 18.62 0.86
N ASP A 294 -7.71 19.06 1.66
CA ASP A 294 -6.74 20.10 1.28
C ASP A 294 -7.42 21.38 0.74
N GLY A 295 -8.51 21.80 1.38
CA GLY A 295 -9.29 23.00 1.01
C GLY A 295 -10.14 22.86 -0.25
N ARG A 296 -10.22 21.68 -0.86
CA ARG A 296 -10.96 21.42 -2.12
C ARG A 296 -12.04 20.36 -1.91
N GLN A 297 -13.08 20.43 -2.74
CA GLN A 297 -14.15 19.45 -2.71
C GLN A 297 -13.63 18.05 -3.07
N TRP A 298 -14.08 17.06 -2.31
CA TRP A 298 -13.85 15.63 -2.56
C TRP A 298 -15.18 14.91 -2.62
N VAL A 299 -15.40 14.15 -3.71
CA VAL A 299 -16.63 13.38 -3.95
C VAL A 299 -16.23 11.98 -4.41
N GLN A 300 -16.70 10.96 -3.70
CA GLN A 300 -16.40 9.57 -4.01
C GLN A 300 -17.54 8.66 -3.54
N PRO A 301 -17.87 7.57 -4.26
CA PRO A 301 -18.72 6.52 -3.70
C PRO A 301 -18.17 5.96 -2.40
N THR A 302 -19.04 5.58 -1.47
CA THR A 302 -18.59 4.95 -0.21
C THR A 302 -17.85 3.65 -0.48
N PHE A 303 -16.81 3.39 0.31
CA PHE A 303 -15.96 2.21 0.15
C PHE A 303 -15.86 1.44 1.48
N PRO A 304 -16.58 0.30 1.60
CA PRO A 304 -16.67 -0.45 2.85
C PRO A 304 -15.31 -0.89 3.43
N TYR A 305 -14.33 -1.18 2.58
CA TYR A 305 -13.00 -1.57 3.06
C TYR A 305 -12.31 -0.46 3.84
N GLN A 306 -12.35 0.78 3.35
CA GLN A 306 -11.78 1.93 4.07
C GLN A 306 -12.51 2.22 5.40
N GLY A 307 -13.78 1.86 5.51
CA GLY A 307 -14.49 1.87 6.80
C GLY A 307 -13.86 0.89 7.81
N LYS A 308 -13.40 -0.28 7.33
CA LYS A 308 -12.66 -1.24 8.17
C LYS A 308 -11.26 -0.72 8.53
N CYS A 309 -10.55 -0.06 7.62
CA CYS A 309 -9.25 0.54 7.90
C CYS A 309 -9.33 1.48 9.11
N LEU A 310 -10.30 2.38 9.15
CA LEU A 310 -10.52 3.26 10.30
C LEU A 310 -10.80 2.48 11.60
N GLN A 311 -11.63 1.43 11.52
CA GLN A 311 -11.91 0.58 12.68
C GLN A 311 -10.65 -0.12 13.20
N TRP A 312 -9.81 -0.65 12.33
CA TRP A 312 -8.57 -1.32 12.69
C TRP A 312 -7.53 -0.35 13.29
N ILE A 313 -7.37 0.85 12.71
CA ILE A 313 -6.51 1.89 13.28
C ILE A 313 -6.94 2.21 14.72
N ARG A 314 -8.25 2.42 14.95
CA ARG A 314 -8.79 2.72 16.27
C ARG A 314 -8.67 1.53 17.24
N ALA A 315 -8.93 0.32 16.79
CA ALA A 315 -8.77 -0.88 17.61
C ALA A 315 -7.32 -1.04 18.06
N MET A 316 -6.38 -0.90 17.14
CA MET A 316 -4.95 -1.01 17.44
C MET A 316 -4.47 0.08 18.40
N PHE A 317 -4.97 1.32 18.26
CA PHE A 317 -4.69 2.40 19.22
C PHE A 317 -5.24 2.05 20.62
N ASN A 318 -6.45 1.51 20.71
CA ASN A 318 -7.08 1.16 21.99
C ASN A 318 -6.40 -0.01 22.69
N GLU A 319 -5.65 -0.86 21.97
CA GLU A 319 -4.84 -1.96 22.54
C GLU A 319 -3.53 -1.48 23.17
N LEU A 320 -3.10 -0.24 22.89
CA LEU A 320 -1.90 0.36 23.50
C LEU A 320 -2.12 0.59 25.01
N SER A 321 -1.03 0.54 25.79
CA SER A 321 -1.04 1.00 27.18
C SER A 321 -1.44 2.49 27.28
N GLU A 322 -1.95 2.92 28.45
CA GLU A 322 -2.30 4.34 28.66
C GLU A 322 -1.11 5.27 28.41
N GLY A 323 0.10 4.86 28.80
CA GLY A 323 1.32 5.63 28.56
C GLY A 323 1.65 5.74 27.07
N ASP A 324 1.53 4.64 26.31
CA ASP A 324 1.77 4.64 24.86
C ASP A 324 0.68 5.42 24.11
N GLN A 325 -0.59 5.32 24.53
CA GLN A 325 -1.67 6.16 24.00
C GLN A 325 -1.40 7.65 24.23
N GLY A 326 -0.90 8.01 25.42
CA GLY A 326 -0.51 9.38 25.74
C GLY A 326 0.59 9.88 24.81
N PHE A 327 1.60 9.06 24.57
CA PHE A 327 2.69 9.37 23.65
C PHE A 327 2.18 9.55 22.21
N VAL A 328 1.36 8.62 21.70
CA VAL A 328 0.79 8.70 20.35
C VAL A 328 -0.06 9.97 20.20
N ARG A 329 -0.91 10.31 21.18
CA ARG A 329 -1.70 11.55 21.13
C ARG A 329 -0.81 12.80 21.07
N ALA A 330 0.27 12.82 21.84
CA ALA A 330 1.23 13.93 21.81
C ALA A 330 1.95 14.04 20.46
N LEU A 331 2.38 12.91 19.89
CA LEU A 331 3.03 12.83 18.57
C LEU A 331 2.12 13.32 17.45
N LEU A 332 0.84 12.94 17.48
CA LEU A 332 -0.14 13.28 16.44
C LEU A 332 -0.72 14.70 16.60
N ASN A 333 -0.46 15.37 17.72
CA ASN A 333 -1.01 16.69 17.98
C ASN A 333 -0.52 17.73 16.97
N GLY A 334 -1.45 18.44 16.32
CA GLY A 334 -1.18 19.44 15.28
C GLY A 334 -0.93 18.86 13.89
N THR A 335 -0.96 17.53 13.72
CA THR A 335 -0.78 16.89 12.41
C THR A 335 -2.08 16.72 11.62
N GLY A 336 -3.24 16.85 12.26
CA GLY A 336 -4.54 16.50 11.66
C GLY A 336 -4.90 15.02 11.79
N CYS A 337 -4.04 14.20 12.41
CA CYS A 337 -4.32 12.79 12.67
C CYS A 337 -5.06 12.53 13.99
N GLU A 338 -5.27 13.53 14.83
CA GLU A 338 -5.91 13.42 16.14
C GLU A 338 -7.28 12.72 16.10
N PRO A 339 -8.14 12.93 15.07
CA PRO A 339 -9.44 12.26 15.00
C PRO A 339 -9.38 10.74 14.88
N LEU A 340 -8.23 10.19 14.48
CA LEU A 340 -8.03 8.72 14.43
C LEU A 340 -7.98 8.10 15.83
N VAL A 341 -7.48 8.87 16.81
CA VAL A 341 -7.17 8.42 18.19
C VAL A 341 -8.02 9.10 19.25
N SER A 342 -9.00 9.90 18.83
CA SER A 342 -10.00 10.48 19.72
C SER A 342 -11.04 9.42 20.12
N SER A 343 -11.44 9.42 21.37
CA SER A 343 -12.61 8.64 21.82
C SER A 343 -13.84 9.12 21.03
N SER A 344 -14.49 8.21 20.33
CA SER A 344 -15.77 8.46 19.64
C SER A 344 -16.90 8.67 20.64
#